data_a9c52f836ebcd4e339ad14fd88e786fd
#
_entry.id   a9c52f836ebcd4e339ad14fd88e786fd
#
_cell.length_a   1.000
_cell.length_b   1.000
_cell.length_c   1.000
_cell.angle_alpha   90.00
_cell.angle_beta   90.00
_cell.angle_gamma   90.00
#
_symmetry.space_group_name_H-M   'P 1'
#
loop_
_entity.id
_entity.type
_entity.pdbx_description
1 polymer ?
#
loop_
_entity_poly.entity_id
_entity_poly.type
_entity_poly.pdbx_seq_one_letter_code
_entity_poly.pdbx_strand_id
1 'polypeptide(L)'
;MEHLLRATARAEARHFWFRGFRAFVTPLLQHAAAGRTDARLLDCGCGTGANLDLLGPFGRAFGFDLSEIGLRIGHEAGRSRLARATVTAAPFPTASFDIVTSFDVLYSLADLDEHSAIAEMYRLLKPGGFAVVNVAAMRALRGDHSVLSREVRRYSRADLRARMERAGFLIQRLTYTNATLFPALAIARLIQRRRGLRSENEAGAEISVPPGPINAVMTGVMRLEALWLRAFDAPFGSSLLCLARKPLP
;
A
#
# COMPACT_ATOMS: atom_id res chain seq x y z
N MET A 1 -12.24 -6.54 10.67
CA MET A 1 -10.84 -6.63 10.16
C MET A 1 -10.41 -8.06 9.81
N GLU A 2 -10.68 -9.09 10.64
CA GLU A 2 -10.37 -10.48 10.31
C GLU A 2 -10.98 -10.95 8.99
N HIS A 3 -12.27 -10.66 8.79
CA HIS A 3 -12.98 -11.04 7.57
C HIS A 3 -12.37 -10.42 6.31
N LEU A 4 -11.92 -9.16 6.41
CA LEU A 4 -11.19 -8.47 5.35
C LEU A 4 -9.87 -9.19 5.01
N LEU A 5 -9.07 -9.53 6.02
CA LEU A 5 -7.77 -10.19 5.81
C LEU A 5 -7.93 -11.58 5.16
N ARG A 6 -8.93 -12.36 5.58
CA ARG A 6 -9.24 -13.67 4.96
C ARG A 6 -9.73 -13.53 3.52
N ALA A 7 -10.57 -12.52 3.23
CA ALA A 7 -11.03 -12.24 1.87
C ALA A 7 -9.87 -11.77 0.99
N THR A 8 -9.03 -10.86 1.51
CA THR A 8 -7.83 -10.39 0.82
C THR A 8 -6.89 -11.55 0.48
N ALA A 9 -6.54 -12.40 1.45
CA ALA A 9 -5.65 -13.54 1.25
C ALA A 9 -6.11 -14.48 0.11
N ARG A 10 -7.43 -14.69 -0.04
CA ARG A 10 -7.98 -15.50 -1.13
C ARG A 10 -7.90 -14.82 -2.50
N ALA A 11 -7.95 -13.49 -2.53
CA ALA A 11 -8.03 -12.70 -3.76
C ALA A 11 -6.65 -12.16 -4.23
N GLU A 12 -5.70 -11.90 -3.32
CA GLU A 12 -4.48 -11.13 -3.56
C GLU A 12 -3.56 -11.68 -4.68
N ALA A 13 -3.58 -13.00 -4.92
CA ALA A 13 -2.80 -13.59 -5.99
C ALA A 13 -3.43 -13.40 -7.38
N ARG A 14 -4.78 -13.33 -7.45
CA ARG A 14 -5.53 -13.45 -8.71
C ARG A 14 -6.25 -12.17 -9.12
N HIS A 15 -6.69 -11.36 -8.18
CA HIS A 15 -7.53 -10.20 -8.42
C HIS A 15 -6.72 -9.12 -9.17
N PHE A 16 -7.32 -8.53 -10.22
CA PHE A 16 -6.71 -7.50 -11.08
C PHE A 16 -6.11 -6.34 -10.29
N TRP A 17 -6.77 -5.93 -9.19
CA TRP A 17 -6.33 -4.82 -8.35
C TRP A 17 -4.93 -5.04 -7.75
N PHE A 18 -4.70 -6.20 -7.12
CA PHE A 18 -3.40 -6.52 -6.53
C PHE A 18 -2.33 -6.75 -7.60
N ARG A 19 -2.71 -7.32 -8.77
CA ARG A 19 -1.80 -7.48 -9.90
C ARG A 19 -1.40 -6.13 -10.49
N GLY A 20 -2.34 -5.20 -10.62
CA GLY A 20 -2.08 -3.83 -11.05
C GLY A 20 -1.24 -3.06 -10.05
N PHE A 21 -1.57 -3.15 -8.76
CA PHE A 21 -0.79 -2.55 -7.69
C PHE A 21 0.70 -2.96 -7.76
N ARG A 22 0.97 -4.26 -7.91
CA ARG A 22 2.35 -4.76 -8.09
C ARG A 22 3.03 -4.14 -9.31
N ALA A 23 2.32 -3.97 -10.42
CA ALA A 23 2.87 -3.34 -11.62
C ALA A 23 3.22 -1.85 -11.41
N PHE A 24 2.44 -1.12 -10.60
CA PHE A 24 2.73 0.28 -10.22
C PHE A 24 3.93 0.41 -9.30
N VAL A 25 4.05 -0.48 -8.31
CA VAL A 25 5.07 -0.39 -7.25
C VAL A 25 6.44 -0.91 -7.73
N THR A 26 6.48 -1.94 -8.57
CA THR A 26 7.73 -2.58 -9.01
C THR A 26 8.76 -1.60 -9.58
N PRO A 27 8.44 -0.63 -10.44
CA PRO A 27 9.42 0.34 -10.94
C PRO A 27 10.04 1.22 -9.85
N LEU A 28 9.28 1.56 -8.80
CA LEU A 28 9.78 2.34 -7.68
C LEU A 28 10.74 1.51 -6.81
N LEU A 29 10.42 0.24 -6.59
CA LEU A 29 11.31 -0.70 -5.89
C LEU A 29 12.60 -0.95 -6.68
N GLN A 30 12.51 -1.09 -8.00
CA GLN A 30 13.68 -1.19 -8.88
C GLN A 30 14.59 0.03 -8.75
N HIS A 31 14.00 1.23 -8.77
CA HIS A 31 14.74 2.48 -8.55
C HIS A 31 15.38 2.52 -7.15
N ALA A 32 14.62 2.21 -6.11
CA ALA A 32 15.08 2.23 -4.72
C ALA A 32 16.20 1.20 -4.46
N ALA A 33 16.13 0.04 -5.09
CA ALA A 33 17.15 -1.00 -4.96
C ALA A 33 18.41 -0.71 -5.78
N ALA A 34 18.34 0.17 -6.79
CA ALA A 34 19.48 0.53 -7.65
C ALA A 34 20.25 -0.69 -8.21
N GLY A 35 19.54 -1.74 -8.61
CA GLY A 35 20.11 -2.99 -9.12
C GLY A 35 20.63 -3.97 -8.05
N ARG A 36 20.55 -3.61 -6.77
CA ARG A 36 20.95 -4.51 -5.67
C ARG A 36 19.93 -5.63 -5.48
N THR A 37 20.39 -6.80 -5.08
CA THR A 37 19.59 -7.98 -4.72
C THR A 37 19.82 -8.43 -3.27
N ASP A 38 20.60 -7.68 -2.52
CA ASP A 38 21.02 -7.93 -1.13
C ASP A 38 20.41 -6.91 -0.13
N ALA A 39 19.53 -6.03 -0.59
CA ALA A 39 18.90 -5.02 0.25
C ALA A 39 18.12 -5.65 1.41
N ARG A 40 18.05 -4.92 2.53
CA ARG A 40 17.14 -5.25 3.63
C ARG A 40 15.88 -4.43 3.47
N LEU A 41 14.75 -5.11 3.29
CA LEU A 41 13.46 -4.48 3.06
C LEU A 41 12.51 -4.78 4.22
N LEU A 42 11.66 -3.81 4.57
CA LEU A 42 10.66 -3.96 5.61
C LEU A 42 9.30 -3.46 5.12
N ASP A 43 8.27 -4.30 5.27
CA ASP A 43 6.87 -3.91 5.03
C ASP A 43 6.17 -3.60 6.35
N CYS A 44 5.83 -2.34 6.56
CA CYS A 44 5.18 -1.82 7.76
C CYS A 44 3.67 -1.92 7.64
N GLY A 45 3.05 -2.81 8.45
CA GLY A 45 1.65 -3.16 8.33
C GLY A 45 1.42 -4.16 7.19
N CYS A 46 2.19 -5.25 7.20
CA CYS A 46 2.25 -6.22 6.11
C CYS A 46 1.01 -7.12 5.96
N GLY A 47 0.07 -7.09 6.91
CA GLY A 47 -1.11 -7.95 6.92
C GLY A 47 -0.75 -9.43 6.90
N THR A 48 -1.04 -10.10 5.79
CA THR A 48 -0.68 -11.52 5.54
C THR A 48 0.77 -11.71 5.08
N GLY A 49 1.52 -10.64 4.87
CA GLY A 49 2.88 -10.67 4.34
C GLY A 49 2.97 -10.96 2.84
N ALA A 50 1.87 -10.88 2.07
CA ALA A 50 1.89 -11.17 0.64
C ALA A 50 2.81 -10.24 -0.18
N ASN A 51 3.05 -9.03 0.31
CA ASN A 51 3.98 -8.11 -0.33
C ASN A 51 5.45 -8.53 -0.16
N LEU A 52 5.78 -9.42 0.79
CA LEU A 52 7.13 -9.95 0.91
C LEU A 52 7.56 -10.72 -0.37
N ASP A 53 6.59 -11.32 -1.07
CA ASP A 53 6.83 -12.00 -2.36
C ASP A 53 7.19 -10.97 -3.45
N LEU A 54 6.62 -9.76 -3.41
CA LEU A 54 6.98 -8.64 -4.28
C LEU A 54 8.36 -8.06 -3.95
N LEU A 55 8.70 -8.00 -2.67
CA LEU A 55 9.94 -7.42 -2.17
C LEU A 55 11.13 -8.38 -2.30
N GLY A 56 10.90 -9.69 -2.24
CA GLY A 56 11.92 -10.73 -2.26
C GLY A 56 12.97 -10.65 -3.38
N PRO A 57 12.61 -10.30 -4.62
CA PRO A 57 13.59 -10.12 -5.70
C PRO A 57 14.66 -9.05 -5.45
N PHE A 58 14.42 -8.12 -4.53
CA PHE A 58 15.34 -7.01 -4.22
C PHE A 58 16.24 -7.30 -3.01
N GLY A 59 15.97 -8.39 -2.27
CA GLY A 59 16.79 -8.75 -1.11
C GLY A 59 16.02 -9.48 -0.01
N ARG A 60 16.44 -9.28 1.23
CA ARG A 60 15.80 -9.89 2.40
C ARG A 60 14.62 -9.05 2.86
N ALA A 61 13.41 -9.53 2.56
CA ALA A 61 12.17 -8.88 2.98
C ALA A 61 11.71 -9.39 4.35
N PHE A 62 11.32 -8.46 5.20
CA PHE A 62 10.71 -8.65 6.51
C PHE A 62 9.37 -7.92 6.53
N GLY A 63 8.46 -8.37 7.38
CA GLY A 63 7.18 -7.70 7.58
C GLY A 63 6.76 -7.71 9.03
N PHE A 64 5.96 -6.73 9.43
CA PHE A 64 5.29 -6.77 10.70
C PHE A 64 3.89 -6.19 10.60
N ASP A 65 3.00 -6.70 11.43
CA ASP A 65 1.61 -6.25 11.52
C ASP A 65 1.10 -6.40 12.95
N LEU A 66 0.08 -5.63 13.30
CA LEU A 66 -0.59 -5.77 14.60
C LEU A 66 -1.54 -6.98 14.62
N SER A 67 -2.04 -7.39 13.45
CA SER A 67 -3.01 -8.46 13.29
C SER A 67 -2.38 -9.84 13.43
N GLU A 68 -2.61 -10.49 14.55
CA GLU A 68 -2.22 -11.90 14.75
C GLU A 68 -2.78 -12.84 13.67
N ILE A 69 -4.02 -12.59 13.23
CA ILE A 69 -4.69 -13.38 12.20
C ILE A 69 -4.00 -13.23 10.85
N GLY A 70 -3.65 -11.99 10.47
CA GLY A 70 -2.90 -11.73 9.24
C GLY A 70 -1.57 -12.49 9.24
N LEU A 71 -0.82 -12.37 10.33
CA LEU A 71 0.48 -13.05 10.50
C LEU A 71 0.34 -14.57 10.48
N ARG A 72 -0.69 -15.14 11.12
CA ARG A 72 -0.95 -16.58 11.09
C ARG A 72 -1.21 -17.07 9.67
N ILE A 73 -2.08 -16.38 8.91
CA ILE A 73 -2.32 -16.70 7.48
C ILE A 73 -1.00 -16.63 6.69
N GLY A 74 -0.16 -15.64 6.99
CA GLY A 74 1.16 -15.50 6.38
C GLY A 74 2.08 -16.69 6.68
N HIS A 75 2.14 -17.13 7.94
CA HIS A 75 2.92 -18.31 8.34
C HIS A 75 2.38 -19.59 7.70
N GLU A 76 1.06 -19.78 7.67
CA GLU A 76 0.43 -20.92 6.97
C GLU A 76 0.75 -20.93 5.46
N ALA A 77 0.98 -19.74 4.87
CA ALA A 77 1.45 -19.60 3.48
C ALA A 77 2.99 -19.71 3.32
N GLY A 78 3.72 -20.13 4.36
CA GLY A 78 5.17 -20.34 4.34
C GLY A 78 6.05 -19.09 4.54
N ARG A 79 5.47 -17.95 4.92
CA ARG A 79 6.21 -16.70 5.16
C ARG A 79 6.76 -16.67 6.57
N SER A 80 8.08 -16.79 6.73
CA SER A 80 8.74 -16.92 8.04
C SER A 80 9.25 -15.62 8.66
N ARG A 81 9.40 -14.53 7.86
CA ARG A 81 9.99 -13.27 8.32
C ARG A 81 8.92 -12.25 8.69
N LEU A 82 7.99 -12.67 9.54
CA LEU A 82 6.87 -11.88 10.02
C LEU A 82 6.99 -11.70 11.54
N ALA A 83 6.69 -10.50 12.02
CA ALA A 83 6.68 -10.17 13.45
C ALA A 83 5.36 -9.47 13.83
N ARG A 84 4.92 -9.62 15.09
CA ARG A 84 3.80 -8.86 15.60
C ARG A 84 4.28 -7.58 16.25
N ALA A 85 3.89 -6.43 15.68
CA ALA A 85 4.22 -5.11 16.23
C ALA A 85 3.25 -4.04 15.70
N THR A 86 3.24 -2.89 16.37
CA THR A 86 2.55 -1.70 15.90
C THR A 86 3.46 -0.89 14.96
N VAL A 87 2.85 -0.22 13.98
CA VAL A 87 3.60 0.68 13.06
C VAL A 87 4.13 1.94 13.74
N THR A 88 3.63 2.25 14.94
CA THR A 88 4.09 3.38 15.77
C THR A 88 5.29 3.07 16.66
N ALA A 89 5.67 1.78 16.80
CA ALA A 89 6.80 1.33 17.63
C ALA A 89 7.30 -0.02 17.07
N ALA A 90 8.07 0.02 15.99
CA ALA A 90 8.59 -1.17 15.33
C ALA A 90 9.79 -1.76 16.11
N PRO A 91 9.85 -3.10 16.31
CA PRO A 91 10.87 -3.75 17.14
C PRO A 91 12.20 -3.96 16.39
N PHE A 92 12.65 -2.95 15.66
CA PHE A 92 13.89 -3.01 14.89
C PHE A 92 14.79 -1.83 15.24
N PRO A 93 16.12 -2.01 15.18
CA PRO A 93 17.09 -0.94 15.43
C PRO A 93 16.95 0.21 14.41
N THR A 94 17.38 1.39 14.80
CA THR A 94 17.52 2.55 13.91
C THR A 94 18.45 2.23 12.74
N ALA A 95 18.18 2.78 11.54
CA ALA A 95 19.01 2.63 10.35
C ALA A 95 19.30 1.17 9.97
N SER A 96 18.28 0.29 10.04
CA SER A 96 18.42 -1.14 9.80
C SER A 96 18.06 -1.57 8.39
N PHE A 97 17.28 -0.75 7.66
CA PHE A 97 16.71 -1.12 6.37
C PHE A 97 17.14 -0.17 5.26
N ASP A 98 17.33 -0.73 4.07
CA ASP A 98 17.63 0.02 2.85
C ASP A 98 16.33 0.55 2.22
N ILE A 99 15.24 -0.23 2.32
CA ILE A 99 13.91 0.13 1.80
C ILE A 99 12.86 -0.20 2.86
N VAL A 100 11.96 0.74 3.10
CA VAL A 100 10.78 0.55 3.96
C VAL A 100 9.53 0.80 3.11
N THR A 101 8.55 -0.10 3.20
CA THR A 101 7.27 0.04 2.51
C THR A 101 6.13 0.18 3.52
N SER A 102 5.06 0.88 3.12
CA SER A 102 3.80 0.93 3.84
C SER A 102 2.66 1.05 2.83
N PHE A 103 1.90 -0.01 2.68
CA PHE A 103 0.87 -0.13 1.67
C PHE A 103 -0.51 -0.24 2.31
N ASP A 104 -1.31 0.79 2.10
CA ASP A 104 -2.69 0.86 2.57
C ASP A 104 -2.88 0.77 4.10
N VAL A 105 -1.93 1.35 4.87
CA VAL A 105 -1.92 1.38 6.33
C VAL A 105 -2.24 2.77 6.88
N LEU A 106 -1.52 3.80 6.42
CA LEU A 106 -1.53 5.14 7.03
C LEU A 106 -2.92 5.78 7.07
N TYR A 107 -3.78 5.49 6.11
CA TYR A 107 -5.12 6.07 6.03
C TYR A 107 -6.07 5.57 7.14
N SER A 108 -5.74 4.46 7.81
CA SER A 108 -6.54 3.88 8.91
C SER A 108 -6.10 4.36 10.29
N LEU A 109 -5.01 5.10 10.38
CA LEU A 109 -4.44 5.59 11.64
C LEU A 109 -5.02 6.96 12.04
N ALA A 110 -5.17 7.21 13.35
CA ALA A 110 -5.43 8.55 13.87
C ALA A 110 -4.24 9.49 13.59
N ASP A 111 -4.41 10.81 13.69
CA ASP A 111 -3.36 11.77 13.29
C ASP A 111 -2.04 11.58 14.04
N LEU A 112 -2.08 11.33 15.35
CA LEU A 112 -0.89 11.11 16.18
C LEU A 112 -0.18 9.80 15.82
N ASP A 113 -0.94 8.74 15.62
CA ASP A 113 -0.40 7.42 15.24
C ASP A 113 0.19 7.44 13.84
N GLU A 114 -0.45 8.14 12.90
CA GLU A 114 0.07 8.32 11.56
C GLU A 114 1.41 9.06 11.57
N HIS A 115 1.50 10.17 12.32
CA HIS A 115 2.75 10.91 12.46
C HIS A 115 3.85 10.03 13.06
N SER A 116 3.54 9.28 14.11
CA SER A 116 4.46 8.34 14.74
C SER A 116 4.89 7.22 13.78
N ALA A 117 3.97 6.68 12.98
CA ALA A 117 4.28 5.64 11.99
C ALA A 117 5.22 6.15 10.90
N ILE A 118 5.01 7.37 10.39
CA ILE A 118 5.91 7.97 9.38
C ILE A 118 7.28 8.26 9.99
N ALA A 119 7.35 8.74 11.24
CA ALA A 119 8.59 8.96 11.96
C ALA A 119 9.35 7.65 12.21
N GLU A 120 8.64 6.55 12.54
CA GLU A 120 9.23 5.21 12.68
C GLU A 120 9.79 4.70 11.35
N MET A 121 9.09 4.86 10.24
CA MET A 121 9.62 4.52 8.91
C MET A 121 10.92 5.28 8.63
N TYR A 122 10.97 6.58 8.98
CA TYR A 122 12.18 7.39 8.85
C TYR A 122 13.32 6.89 9.75
N ARG A 123 13.03 6.56 11.00
CA ARG A 123 14.01 6.02 11.97
C ARG A 123 14.64 4.72 11.46
N LEU A 124 13.80 3.81 10.96
CA LEU A 124 14.20 2.48 10.50
C LEU A 124 15.07 2.50 9.25
N LEU A 125 14.91 3.51 8.40
CA LEU A 125 15.71 3.64 7.19
C LEU A 125 17.15 4.07 7.49
N LYS A 126 18.08 3.45 6.79
CA LYS A 126 19.46 3.93 6.68
C LYS A 126 19.49 5.31 6.01
N PRO A 127 20.49 6.16 6.30
CA PRO A 127 20.75 7.35 5.48
C PRO A 127 20.84 6.97 4.00
N GLY A 128 20.17 7.73 3.14
CA GLY A 128 20.09 7.44 1.70
C GLY A 128 19.07 6.37 1.31
N GLY A 129 18.46 5.67 2.27
CA GLY A 129 17.42 4.65 2.03
C GLY A 129 16.09 5.25 1.57
N PHE A 130 15.20 4.39 1.09
CA PHE A 130 13.94 4.80 0.45
C PHE A 130 12.70 4.28 1.18
N ALA A 131 11.69 5.14 1.28
CA ALA A 131 10.32 4.75 1.64
C ALA A 131 9.45 4.67 0.39
N VAL A 132 8.68 3.59 0.25
CA VAL A 132 7.63 3.44 -0.77
C VAL A 132 6.29 3.32 -0.08
N VAL A 133 5.42 4.32 -0.29
CA VAL A 133 4.14 4.44 0.42
C VAL A 133 2.99 4.44 -0.58
N ASN A 134 1.96 3.64 -0.32
CA ASN A 134 0.69 3.71 -1.02
C ASN A 134 -0.43 4.04 -0.04
N VAL A 135 -1.29 4.99 -0.42
CA VAL A 135 -2.43 5.40 0.40
C VAL A 135 -3.67 5.66 -0.46
N ALA A 136 -4.85 5.51 0.13
CA ALA A 136 -6.11 5.88 -0.51
C ALA A 136 -6.17 7.39 -0.78
N ALA A 137 -6.54 7.76 -2.01
CA ALA A 137 -6.61 9.14 -2.45
C ALA A 137 -8.04 9.60 -2.72
N MET A 138 -8.21 10.93 -2.81
CA MET A 138 -9.44 11.63 -3.19
C MET A 138 -10.64 11.34 -2.27
N ARG A 139 -10.94 12.26 -1.37
CA ARG A 139 -12.06 12.16 -0.39
C ARG A 139 -13.41 11.81 -1.04
N ALA A 140 -13.63 12.23 -2.29
CA ALA A 140 -14.85 11.95 -3.05
C ALA A 140 -15.05 10.45 -3.34
N LEU A 141 -14.01 9.61 -3.25
CA LEU A 141 -14.07 8.16 -3.52
C LEU A 141 -14.37 7.30 -2.28
N ARG A 142 -14.73 7.90 -1.15
CA ARG A 142 -15.18 7.15 0.03
C ARG A 142 -16.40 6.30 -0.30
N GLY A 143 -16.38 5.00 0.05
CA GLY A 143 -17.42 4.02 -0.26
C GLY A 143 -17.38 2.83 0.69
N ASP A 144 -18.07 1.74 0.32
CA ASP A 144 -18.20 0.54 1.16
C ASP A 144 -16.83 -0.05 1.56
N HIS A 145 -15.85 -0.02 0.65
CA HIS A 145 -14.47 -0.44 0.96
C HIS A 145 -13.81 0.39 2.08
N SER A 146 -14.15 1.68 2.16
CA SER A 146 -13.62 2.56 3.22
C SER A 146 -14.13 2.16 4.61
N VAL A 147 -15.32 1.58 4.68
CA VAL A 147 -15.88 1.02 5.93
C VAL A 147 -15.10 -0.24 6.33
N LEU A 148 -14.87 -1.15 5.37
CA LEU A 148 -14.11 -2.38 5.59
C LEU A 148 -12.68 -2.14 6.07
N SER A 149 -12.00 -1.19 5.44
CA SER A 149 -10.60 -0.85 5.74
C SER A 149 -10.46 0.11 6.92
N ARG A 150 -11.56 0.46 7.61
CA ARG A 150 -11.59 1.44 8.71
C ARG A 150 -10.89 2.74 8.34
N GLU A 151 -11.13 3.20 7.11
CA GLU A 151 -10.49 4.36 6.55
C GLU A 151 -10.89 5.63 7.30
N VAL A 152 -9.94 6.25 8.00
CA VAL A 152 -10.12 7.52 8.72
C VAL A 152 -10.03 8.68 7.75
N ARG A 153 -9.12 8.60 6.75
CA ARG A 153 -8.87 9.68 5.78
C ARG A 153 -8.52 9.18 4.39
N ARG A 154 -8.62 10.09 3.43
CA ARG A 154 -8.04 9.97 2.09
C ARG A 154 -7.17 11.18 1.82
N TYR A 155 -6.07 10.94 1.13
CA TYR A 155 -5.05 11.95 0.91
C TYR A 155 -5.24 12.72 -0.38
N SER A 156 -4.88 14.00 -0.35
CA SER A 156 -4.45 14.74 -1.52
C SER A 156 -2.93 14.62 -1.69
N ARG A 157 -2.42 14.99 -2.85
CA ARG A 157 -0.97 15.05 -3.11
C ARG A 157 -0.26 16.00 -2.11
N ALA A 158 -0.87 17.14 -1.83
CA ALA A 158 -0.33 18.12 -0.89
C ALA A 158 -0.30 17.58 0.55
N ASP A 159 -1.38 16.89 0.99
CA ASP A 159 -1.44 16.32 2.35
C ASP A 159 -0.35 15.28 2.56
N LEU A 160 -0.20 14.30 1.64
CA LEU A 160 0.81 13.26 1.79
C LEU A 160 2.22 13.84 1.72
N ARG A 161 2.48 14.76 0.79
CA ARG A 161 3.77 15.47 0.69
C ARG A 161 4.14 16.14 2.01
N ALA A 162 3.26 16.98 2.53
CA ALA A 162 3.52 17.74 3.76
C ALA A 162 3.80 16.83 4.98
N ARG A 163 3.11 15.69 5.09
CA ARG A 163 3.31 14.73 6.17
C ARG A 163 4.67 14.02 6.06
N MET A 164 5.04 13.57 4.87
CA MET A 164 6.33 12.93 4.63
C MET A 164 7.50 13.92 4.81
N GLU A 165 7.40 15.14 4.27
CA GLU A 165 8.42 16.17 4.39
C GLU A 165 8.60 16.63 5.86
N ARG A 166 7.51 16.73 6.64
CA ARG A 166 7.58 17.03 8.08
C ARG A 166 8.37 15.98 8.86
N ALA A 167 8.33 14.72 8.45
CA ALA A 167 9.14 13.65 9.05
C ALA A 167 10.60 13.63 8.56
N GLY A 168 10.98 14.54 7.65
CA GLY A 168 12.35 14.69 7.13
C GLY A 168 12.62 14.00 5.81
N PHE A 169 11.61 13.42 5.15
CA PHE A 169 11.79 12.78 3.85
C PHE A 169 11.92 13.79 2.71
N LEU A 170 12.75 13.44 1.72
CA LEU A 170 12.81 14.10 0.41
C LEU A 170 11.94 13.33 -0.58
N ILE A 171 10.89 13.97 -1.08
CA ILE A 171 9.99 13.34 -2.07
C ILE A 171 10.70 13.24 -3.42
N GLN A 172 10.93 12.01 -3.89
CA GLN A 172 11.50 11.74 -5.20
C GLN A 172 10.42 11.64 -6.27
N ARG A 173 9.30 11.00 -5.92
CA ARG A 173 8.14 10.88 -6.79
C ARG A 173 6.85 10.81 -5.99
N LEU A 174 5.78 11.42 -6.51
CA LEU A 174 4.45 11.37 -5.91
C LEU A 174 3.41 11.46 -7.02
N THR A 175 2.78 10.33 -7.33
CA THR A 175 1.83 10.19 -8.44
C THR A 175 0.54 9.52 -7.98
N TYR A 176 -0.57 9.86 -8.66
CA TYR A 176 -1.78 9.07 -8.51
C TYR A 176 -1.66 7.76 -9.30
N THR A 177 -2.44 6.76 -8.90
CA THR A 177 -2.60 5.48 -9.61
C THR A 177 -4.07 5.11 -9.71
N ASN A 178 -4.39 4.15 -10.59
CA ASN A 178 -5.74 3.73 -10.93
C ASN A 178 -6.57 4.85 -11.59
N ALA A 179 -5.93 5.70 -12.39
CA ALA A 179 -6.59 6.79 -13.12
C ALA A 179 -7.52 6.25 -14.21
N THR A 180 -7.14 5.17 -14.88
CA THR A 180 -7.94 4.52 -15.93
C THR A 180 -9.25 3.92 -15.41
N LEU A 181 -9.26 3.38 -14.20
CA LEU A 181 -10.45 2.82 -13.56
C LEU A 181 -11.24 3.87 -12.77
N PHE A 182 -10.69 5.07 -12.62
CA PHE A 182 -11.28 6.14 -11.81
C PHE A 182 -12.72 6.50 -12.19
N PRO A 183 -13.10 6.68 -13.49
CA PRO A 183 -14.47 7.03 -13.84
C PRO A 183 -15.48 5.97 -13.37
N ALA A 184 -15.19 4.69 -13.60
CA ALA A 184 -16.06 3.59 -13.17
C ALA A 184 -16.15 3.51 -11.64
N LEU A 185 -15.03 3.68 -10.93
CA LEU A 185 -15.01 3.74 -9.48
C LEU A 185 -15.79 4.93 -8.94
N ALA A 186 -15.67 6.11 -9.54
CA ALA A 186 -16.39 7.31 -9.11
C ALA A 186 -17.91 7.13 -9.23
N ILE A 187 -18.38 6.56 -10.34
CA ILE A 187 -19.80 6.23 -10.54
C ILE A 187 -20.28 5.21 -9.49
N ALA A 188 -19.52 4.13 -9.29
CA ALA A 188 -19.85 3.11 -8.30
C ALA A 188 -19.94 3.72 -6.88
N ARG A 189 -18.98 4.57 -6.49
CA ARG A 189 -18.99 5.25 -5.18
C ARG A 189 -20.14 6.24 -5.04
N LEU A 190 -20.50 6.95 -6.10
CA LEU A 190 -21.66 7.83 -6.09
C LEU A 190 -22.97 7.04 -5.84
N ILE A 191 -23.13 5.90 -6.52
CA ILE A 191 -24.28 5.01 -6.32
C ILE A 191 -24.30 4.46 -4.88
N GLN A 192 -23.17 3.97 -4.36
CA GLN A 192 -23.03 3.48 -2.99
C GLN A 192 -23.44 4.55 -1.97
N ARG A 193 -22.96 5.77 -2.13
CA ARG A 193 -23.28 6.89 -1.23
C ARG A 193 -24.75 7.29 -1.29
N ARG A 194 -25.40 7.24 -2.46
CA ARG A 194 -26.83 7.55 -2.60
C ARG A 194 -27.74 6.50 -1.93
N ARG A 195 -27.35 5.23 -1.93
CA ARG A 195 -28.11 4.16 -1.26
C ARG A 195 -27.75 3.95 0.22
N GLY A 196 -26.76 4.70 0.75
CA GLY A 196 -26.15 4.47 2.05
C GLY A 196 -25.02 3.45 1.97
N LEU A 197 -23.97 3.65 2.80
CA LEU A 197 -22.85 2.72 2.88
C LEU A 197 -23.27 1.44 3.60
N ARG A 198 -22.77 0.31 3.13
CA ARG A 198 -23.02 -1.01 3.72
C ARG A 198 -22.28 -1.18 5.05
N SER A 199 -22.79 -2.04 5.91
CA SER A 199 -22.09 -2.48 7.13
C SER A 199 -20.84 -3.28 6.80
N GLU A 200 -19.91 -3.42 7.77
CA GLU A 200 -18.63 -4.16 7.59
C GLU A 200 -18.87 -5.59 7.11
N ASN A 201 -19.95 -6.25 7.59
CA ASN A 201 -20.28 -7.64 7.23
C ASN A 201 -20.77 -7.78 5.76
N GLU A 202 -21.46 -6.79 5.24
CA GLU A 202 -22.04 -6.81 3.89
C GLU A 202 -21.05 -6.34 2.82
N ALA A 203 -20.09 -5.51 3.22
CA ALA A 203 -19.09 -4.94 2.30
C ALA A 203 -18.00 -5.95 1.89
N GLY A 204 -17.89 -7.09 2.58
CA GLY A 204 -16.89 -8.15 2.28
C GLY A 204 -16.98 -8.73 0.86
N ALA A 205 -18.13 -8.62 0.20
CA ALA A 205 -18.32 -9.06 -1.19
C ALA A 205 -17.53 -8.25 -2.22
N GLU A 206 -17.04 -7.05 -1.88
CA GLU A 206 -16.22 -6.21 -2.80
C GLU A 206 -14.86 -6.80 -3.16
N ILE A 207 -14.36 -7.77 -2.39
CA ILE A 207 -13.03 -8.38 -2.62
C ILE A 207 -13.16 -9.70 -3.40
N SER A 208 -14.29 -9.95 -4.05
CA SER A 208 -14.43 -11.13 -4.91
C SER A 208 -13.67 -10.95 -6.23
N VAL A 209 -12.97 -12.02 -6.66
CA VAL A 209 -12.27 -12.02 -7.95
C VAL A 209 -13.31 -12.01 -9.07
N PRO A 210 -13.28 -11.02 -9.98
CA PRO A 210 -14.18 -11.00 -11.13
C PRO A 210 -14.03 -12.24 -12.03
N PRO A 211 -15.03 -12.56 -12.88
CA PRO A 211 -14.91 -13.62 -13.89
C PRO A 211 -13.62 -13.46 -14.73
N GLY A 212 -13.02 -14.58 -15.09
CA GLY A 212 -11.70 -14.64 -15.73
C GLY A 212 -11.45 -13.63 -16.85
N PRO A 213 -12.34 -13.52 -17.87
CA PRO A 213 -12.17 -12.55 -18.95
C PRO A 213 -12.16 -11.10 -18.47
N ILE A 214 -13.08 -10.72 -17.57
CA ILE A 214 -13.17 -9.36 -17.01
C ILE A 214 -11.91 -9.06 -16.20
N ASN A 215 -11.50 -9.99 -15.34
CA ASN A 215 -10.30 -9.83 -14.52
C ASN A 215 -9.03 -9.70 -15.38
N ALA A 216 -8.94 -10.42 -16.50
CA ALA A 216 -7.83 -10.31 -17.44
C ALA A 216 -7.79 -8.95 -18.14
N VAL A 217 -8.93 -8.46 -18.65
CA VAL A 217 -9.02 -7.14 -19.28
C VAL A 217 -8.64 -6.05 -18.30
N MET A 218 -9.21 -6.05 -17.08
CA MET A 218 -8.88 -5.06 -16.05
C MET A 218 -7.41 -5.11 -15.64
N THR A 219 -6.83 -6.32 -15.56
CA THR A 219 -5.38 -6.47 -15.33
C THR A 219 -4.56 -5.85 -16.46
N GLY A 220 -4.97 -6.05 -17.72
CA GLY A 220 -4.34 -5.46 -18.91
C GLY A 220 -4.37 -3.94 -18.87
N VAL A 221 -5.53 -3.35 -18.59
CA VAL A 221 -5.71 -1.90 -18.46
C VAL A 221 -4.78 -1.30 -17.39
N MET A 222 -4.73 -1.92 -16.20
CA MET A 222 -3.83 -1.45 -15.14
C MET A 222 -2.35 -1.60 -15.50
N ARG A 223 -1.97 -2.66 -16.23
CA ARG A 223 -0.59 -2.82 -16.73
C ARG A 223 -0.21 -1.74 -17.76
N LEU A 224 -1.12 -1.38 -18.66
CA LEU A 224 -0.92 -0.28 -19.61
C LEU A 224 -0.76 1.04 -18.87
N GLU A 225 -1.58 1.29 -17.86
CA GLU A 225 -1.42 2.47 -16.99
C GLU A 225 -0.06 2.44 -16.29
N ALA A 226 0.38 1.29 -15.77
CA ALA A 226 1.68 1.15 -15.12
C ALA A 226 2.85 1.43 -16.09
N LEU A 227 2.74 1.06 -17.36
CA LEU A 227 3.72 1.40 -18.39
C LEU A 227 3.75 2.90 -18.65
N TRP A 228 2.58 3.54 -18.80
CA TRP A 228 2.48 4.98 -18.99
C TRP A 228 3.06 5.75 -17.79
N LEU A 229 2.78 5.28 -16.56
CA LEU A 229 3.30 5.86 -15.34
C LEU A 229 4.84 5.76 -15.20
N ARG A 230 5.54 5.00 -16.03
CA ARG A 230 7.02 5.03 -16.04
C ARG A 230 7.58 6.36 -16.52
N ALA A 231 6.86 7.03 -17.42
CA ALA A 231 7.29 8.29 -18.04
C ALA A 231 6.54 9.52 -17.50
N PHE A 232 5.31 9.34 -17.00
CA PHE A 232 4.42 10.44 -16.64
C PHE A 232 3.84 10.24 -15.24
N ASP A 233 3.41 11.33 -14.60
CA ASP A 233 2.64 11.30 -13.37
C ASP A 233 1.16 11.53 -13.64
N ALA A 234 0.29 10.73 -13.05
CA ALA A 234 -1.16 10.92 -13.17
C ALA A 234 -1.62 12.10 -12.31
N PRO A 235 -2.51 12.97 -12.84
CA PRO A 235 -3.03 14.12 -12.11
C PRO A 235 -4.16 13.75 -11.14
N PHE A 236 -4.79 12.59 -11.30
CA PHE A 236 -5.86 12.04 -10.45
C PHE A 236 -5.82 10.51 -10.41
N GLY A 237 -6.52 9.91 -9.46
CA GLY A 237 -6.61 8.46 -9.31
C GLY A 237 -7.14 8.07 -7.93
N SER A 238 -7.44 6.79 -7.72
CA SER A 238 -8.01 6.34 -6.45
C SER A 238 -6.98 6.12 -5.34
N SER A 239 -5.70 6.05 -5.70
CA SER A 239 -4.59 5.91 -4.75
C SER A 239 -3.47 6.90 -5.06
N LEU A 240 -2.64 7.19 -4.06
CA LEU A 240 -1.39 7.94 -4.18
C LEU A 240 -0.23 7.03 -3.88
N LEU A 241 0.74 7.00 -4.78
CA LEU A 241 1.97 6.25 -4.66
C LEU A 241 3.15 7.23 -4.53
N CYS A 242 3.90 7.08 -3.44
CA CYS A 242 5.00 7.95 -3.06
C CYS A 242 6.31 7.16 -3.00
N LEU A 243 7.35 7.67 -3.62
CA LEU A 243 8.75 7.31 -3.39
C LEU A 243 9.43 8.48 -2.70
N ALA A 244 9.93 8.24 -1.50
CA ALA A 244 10.61 9.25 -0.71
C ALA A 244 11.96 8.72 -0.25
N ARG A 245 12.94 9.61 -0.08
CA ARG A 245 14.30 9.25 0.33
C ARG A 245 14.63 9.87 1.69
N LYS A 246 15.27 9.10 2.55
CA LYS A 246 15.93 9.65 3.73
C LYS A 246 17.22 10.35 3.28
N PRO A 247 17.46 11.63 3.63
CA PRO A 247 18.70 12.32 3.28
C PRO A 247 19.93 11.55 3.73
N LEU A 248 21.06 11.79 3.08
CA LEU A 248 22.37 11.50 3.62
C LEU A 248 22.68 12.51 4.73
N PRO A 249 23.51 12.17 5.72
CA PRO A 249 23.91 13.08 6.78
C PRO A 249 24.66 14.29 6.23
#